data_b1ddfb5c9ea442304bd2b87e1b845144
#
_entry.id   b1ddfb5c9ea442304bd2b87e1b845144
#
_cell.length_a   1.000
_cell.length_b   1.000
_cell.length_c   1.000
_cell.angle_alpha   90.00
_cell.angle_beta   90.00
_cell.angle_gamma   90.00
#
_symmetry.space_group_name_H-M   'P 1'
#
loop_
_entity.id
_entity.type
_entity.pdbx_description
1 polymer ?
#
loop_
_entity_poly.entity_id
_entity_poly.type
_entity_poly.pdbx_seq_one_letter_code
_entity_poly.pdbx_strand_id
1 'polypeptide(L)'
;MAVEYRAEDDTYFERRKVDNQTIELGINYYDESIHDRHSYWNIYVTVFNKRKDMYSNMDKKIITGKNPFATVIAAREMFSNVEAYLLDCELVHGGFDKITIFCTWVDNRRRDAYYKVLSRMGYDWGRIGKEKCIMKTYRLEDINPEVLEEE
;
A
#
# COMPACT_ATOMS: atom_id res chain seq x y z
N MET A 1 -16.59 2.22 7.31
CA MET A 1 -15.45 1.66 6.61
C MET A 1 -14.17 2.02 7.36
N ALA A 2 -13.24 1.07 7.49
CA ALA A 2 -12.03 1.27 8.28
C ALA A 2 -10.94 2.07 7.55
N VAL A 3 -11.01 2.18 6.24
CA VAL A 3 -10.01 2.92 5.45
C VAL A 3 -10.32 4.41 5.48
N GLU A 4 -9.28 5.21 5.73
CA GLU A 4 -9.39 6.67 5.81
C GLU A 4 -8.45 7.31 4.78
N TYR A 5 -8.78 8.54 4.40
CA TYR A 5 -7.94 9.34 3.52
C TYR A 5 -7.45 10.58 4.28
N ARG A 6 -6.14 10.81 4.23
CA ARG A 6 -5.51 11.97 4.85
C ARG A 6 -5.02 12.92 3.75
N ALA A 7 -5.67 14.06 3.63
CA ALA A 7 -5.42 15.01 2.54
C ALA A 7 -4.04 15.68 2.62
N GLU A 8 -3.49 15.85 3.81
CA GLU A 8 -2.21 16.55 4.02
C GLU A 8 -1.06 15.89 3.24
N ASP A 9 -1.11 14.57 3.08
CA ASP A 9 -0.05 13.82 2.41
C ASP A 9 -0.60 12.84 1.36
N ASP A 10 -1.86 13.00 0.96
CA ASP A 10 -2.52 12.12 -0.03
C ASP A 10 -2.32 10.65 0.30
N THR A 11 -2.72 10.24 1.50
CA THR A 11 -2.52 8.88 1.98
C THR A 11 -3.86 8.21 2.27
N TYR A 12 -4.03 7.01 1.75
CA TYR A 12 -5.10 6.10 2.12
C TYR A 12 -4.54 5.13 3.14
N PHE A 13 -5.19 4.98 4.30
CA PHE A 13 -4.64 4.14 5.36
C PHE A 13 -5.73 3.50 6.22
N GLU A 14 -5.33 2.44 6.92
CA GLU A 14 -6.15 1.80 7.94
C GLU A 14 -5.28 1.59 9.18
N ARG A 15 -5.88 1.71 10.36
CA ARG A 15 -5.25 1.37 11.63
C ARG A 15 -6.01 0.25 12.27
N ARG A 16 -5.27 -0.71 12.84
CA ARG A 16 -5.87 -1.84 13.52
C ARG A 16 -5.05 -2.22 14.74
N LYS A 17 -5.73 -2.55 15.83
CA LYS A 17 -5.07 -2.99 17.05
C LYS A 17 -4.95 -4.51 17.05
N VAL A 18 -3.73 -5.01 17.25
CA VAL A 18 -3.41 -6.43 17.30
C VAL A 18 -2.46 -6.66 18.47
N ASP A 19 -2.86 -7.48 19.45
CA ASP A 19 -2.02 -7.80 20.61
C ASP A 19 -1.41 -6.59 21.30
N ASN A 20 -2.23 -5.60 21.64
CA ASN A 20 -1.82 -4.36 22.31
C ASN A 20 -0.87 -3.47 21.50
N GLN A 21 -0.71 -3.78 20.23
CA GLN A 21 0.03 -2.93 19.31
C GLN A 21 -0.92 -2.40 18.25
N THR A 22 -0.61 -1.23 17.72
CA THR A 22 -1.38 -0.66 16.62
C THR A 22 -0.56 -0.80 15.34
N ILE A 23 -1.22 -1.32 14.30
CA ILE A 23 -0.64 -1.37 12.97
C ILE A 23 -1.27 -0.26 12.17
N GLU A 24 -0.45 0.56 11.52
CA GLU A 24 -0.94 1.45 10.48
C GLU A 24 -0.38 0.98 9.16
N LEU A 25 -1.25 0.68 8.23
CA LEU A 25 -0.87 0.35 6.86
C LEU A 25 -1.47 1.37 5.93
N GLY A 26 -0.66 1.94 5.08
CA GLY A 26 -1.12 2.96 4.16
C GLY A 26 -0.47 2.85 2.81
N ILE A 27 -1.08 3.55 1.86
CA ILE A 27 -0.57 3.72 0.51
C ILE A 27 -0.60 5.21 0.24
N ASN A 28 0.57 5.76 0.02
CA ASN A 28 0.80 7.20 -0.01
C ASN A 28 1.19 7.63 -1.42
N TYR A 29 0.63 8.75 -1.88
CA TYR A 29 0.95 9.32 -3.18
C TYR A 29 2.45 9.58 -3.29
N TYR A 30 3.04 9.20 -4.43
CA TYR A 30 4.45 9.38 -4.69
C TYR A 30 4.71 10.34 -5.84
N ASP A 31 4.15 10.07 -7.02
CA ASP A 31 4.39 10.88 -8.21
C ASP A 31 3.34 10.56 -9.28
N GLU A 32 3.32 11.35 -10.36
CA GLU A 32 2.44 11.08 -11.49
C GLU A 32 3.05 11.56 -12.80
N SER A 33 2.65 10.92 -13.89
CA SER A 33 2.91 11.36 -15.25
C SER A 33 1.60 11.88 -15.83
N ILE A 34 1.52 13.17 -16.09
CA ILE A 34 0.31 13.82 -16.60
C ILE A 34 -0.01 13.31 -18.01
N HIS A 35 1.01 13.16 -18.85
CA HIS A 35 0.82 12.69 -20.23
C HIS A 35 0.19 11.31 -20.31
N ASP A 36 0.60 10.41 -19.42
CA ASP A 36 0.13 9.03 -19.44
C ASP A 36 -1.06 8.79 -18.52
N ARG A 37 -1.47 9.81 -17.76
CA ARG A 37 -2.51 9.69 -16.73
C ARG A 37 -2.21 8.51 -15.81
N HIS A 38 -0.98 8.45 -15.33
CA HIS A 38 -0.42 7.36 -14.55
C HIS A 38 0.11 7.91 -13.24
N SER A 39 -0.39 7.40 -12.11
CA SER A 39 0.09 7.80 -10.79
C SER A 39 0.80 6.65 -10.09
N TYR A 40 1.69 7.00 -9.17
CA TYR A 40 2.55 6.07 -8.44
C TYR A 40 2.32 6.25 -6.95
N TRP A 41 2.14 5.16 -6.25
CA TRP A 41 1.77 5.14 -4.84
C TRP A 41 2.63 4.16 -4.06
N ASN A 42 3.11 4.60 -2.89
CA ASN A 42 4.05 3.83 -2.08
C ASN A 42 3.35 3.20 -0.86
N ILE A 43 3.57 1.90 -0.68
CA ILE A 43 3.03 1.16 0.47
C ILE A 43 3.96 1.35 1.67
N TYR A 44 3.38 1.58 2.83
CA TYR A 44 4.13 1.55 4.08
C TYR A 44 3.35 0.81 5.16
N VAL A 45 4.07 0.29 6.13
CA VAL A 45 3.49 -0.33 7.32
C VAL A 45 4.29 0.12 8.53
N THR A 46 3.57 0.47 9.61
CA THR A 46 4.16 0.91 10.87
C THR A 46 3.47 0.18 12.00
N VAL A 47 4.27 -0.36 12.93
CA VAL A 47 3.77 -1.03 14.13
C VAL A 47 4.26 -0.24 15.33
N PHE A 48 3.34 0.14 16.22
CA PHE A 48 3.69 0.94 17.39
C PHE A 48 2.79 0.60 18.58
N ASN A 49 3.35 0.75 19.80
CA ASN A 49 2.62 0.48 21.05
C ASN A 49 1.80 1.67 21.51
N LYS A 50 2.31 2.88 21.27
CA LYS A 50 1.68 4.14 21.66
C LYS A 50 1.67 5.06 20.46
N ARG A 51 0.64 5.87 20.34
CA ARG A 51 0.51 6.81 19.23
C ARG A 51 1.76 7.69 19.02
N LYS A 52 2.39 8.11 20.13
CA LYS A 52 3.61 8.93 20.06
C LYS A 52 4.80 8.21 19.44
N ASP A 53 4.79 6.87 19.45
CA ASP A 53 5.90 6.07 18.93
C ASP A 53 5.78 5.80 17.42
N MET A 54 4.66 6.16 16.82
CA MET A 54 4.38 5.80 15.43
C MET A 54 5.48 6.22 14.46
N TYR A 55 5.86 7.47 14.49
CA TYR A 55 6.86 7.99 13.56
C TYR A 55 8.27 7.53 13.88
N SER A 56 8.57 7.31 15.16
CA SER A 56 9.89 6.84 15.56
C SER A 56 10.16 5.39 15.19
N ASN A 57 9.10 4.61 14.92
CA ASN A 57 9.23 3.19 14.58
C ASN A 57 9.22 2.90 13.09
N MET A 58 9.00 3.89 12.23
CA MET A 58 8.90 3.67 10.79
C MET A 58 10.14 3.01 10.18
N ASP A 59 11.32 3.36 10.67
CA ASP A 59 12.59 2.84 10.17
C ASP A 59 13.20 1.75 11.05
N LYS A 60 12.51 1.34 12.10
CA LYS A 60 13.03 0.35 13.03
C LYS A 60 12.71 -1.08 12.60
N LYS A 61 13.54 -2.01 13.03
CA LYS A 61 13.39 -3.43 12.70
C LYS A 61 12.23 -4.11 13.41
N ILE A 62 11.62 -3.51 14.40
CA ILE A 62 10.53 -4.11 15.18
C ILE A 62 9.24 -3.92 14.40
N ILE A 63 8.79 -4.97 13.76
CA ILE A 63 7.64 -4.87 12.87
C ILE A 63 6.51 -5.76 13.31
N THR A 64 6.83 -6.93 13.85
CA THR A 64 5.84 -7.96 14.02
C THR A 64 5.27 -8.07 15.43
N GLY A 65 5.86 -7.37 16.41
CA GLY A 65 5.35 -7.39 17.77
C GLY A 65 5.44 -8.79 18.43
N LYS A 66 4.53 -9.02 19.38
CA LYS A 66 4.52 -10.26 20.18
C LYS A 66 3.95 -11.45 19.41
N ASN A 67 3.12 -11.22 18.41
CA ASN A 67 2.54 -12.27 17.60
C ASN A 67 2.75 -11.95 16.12
N PRO A 68 3.91 -12.37 15.57
CA PRO A 68 4.22 -12.07 14.16
C PRO A 68 3.18 -12.58 13.18
N PHE A 69 2.63 -13.75 13.46
CA PHE A 69 1.67 -14.38 12.56
C PHE A 69 0.37 -13.57 12.47
N ALA A 70 -0.17 -13.17 13.63
CA ALA A 70 -1.39 -12.35 13.67
C ALA A 70 -1.15 -10.97 13.02
N THR A 71 0.03 -10.39 13.22
CA THR A 71 0.39 -9.12 12.62
C THR A 71 0.42 -9.20 11.09
N VAL A 72 1.02 -10.26 10.55
CA VAL A 72 1.08 -10.46 9.10
C VAL A 72 -0.30 -10.65 8.50
N ILE A 73 -1.15 -11.44 9.14
CA ILE A 73 -2.53 -11.66 8.68
C ILE A 73 -3.30 -10.34 8.67
N ALA A 74 -3.21 -9.58 9.77
CA ALA A 74 -3.90 -8.29 9.87
C ALA A 74 -3.39 -7.32 8.81
N ALA A 75 -2.08 -7.20 8.62
CA ALA A 75 -1.51 -6.32 7.63
C ALA A 75 -1.97 -6.68 6.21
N ARG A 76 -2.05 -7.97 5.91
CA ARG A 76 -2.52 -8.44 4.61
C ARG A 76 -3.98 -8.04 4.34
N GLU A 77 -4.85 -8.21 5.35
CA GLU A 77 -6.25 -7.82 5.24
C GLU A 77 -6.37 -6.30 5.08
N MET A 78 -5.63 -5.55 5.88
CA MET A 78 -5.61 -4.09 5.82
C MET A 78 -5.14 -3.60 4.46
N PHE A 79 -4.09 -4.23 3.93
CA PHE A 79 -3.59 -3.87 2.61
C PHE A 79 -4.65 -4.07 1.53
N SER A 80 -5.36 -5.20 1.56
CA SER A 80 -6.44 -5.46 0.60
C SER A 80 -7.53 -4.40 0.68
N ASN A 81 -7.90 -3.97 1.89
CA ASN A 81 -8.90 -2.94 2.09
C ASN A 81 -8.45 -1.58 1.56
N VAL A 82 -7.22 -1.20 1.89
CA VAL A 82 -6.66 0.09 1.49
C VAL A 82 -6.47 0.14 -0.03
N GLU A 83 -5.94 -0.94 -0.61
CA GLU A 83 -5.74 -1.03 -2.05
C GLU A 83 -7.06 -0.88 -2.81
N ALA A 84 -8.08 -1.63 -2.39
CA ALA A 84 -9.39 -1.58 -3.04
C ALA A 84 -10.01 -0.19 -2.99
N TYR A 85 -9.91 0.47 -1.84
CA TYR A 85 -10.45 1.81 -1.66
C TYR A 85 -9.70 2.85 -2.51
N LEU A 86 -8.37 2.76 -2.53
CA LEU A 86 -7.54 3.64 -3.34
C LEU A 86 -7.87 3.49 -4.83
N LEU A 87 -7.98 2.25 -5.31
CA LEU A 87 -8.30 1.99 -6.71
C LEU A 87 -9.68 2.51 -7.10
N ASP A 88 -10.65 2.37 -6.21
CA ASP A 88 -11.98 2.91 -6.46
C ASP A 88 -11.94 4.44 -6.56
N CYS A 89 -11.28 5.10 -5.63
CA CYS A 89 -11.23 6.56 -5.59
C CYS A 89 -10.37 7.16 -6.71
N GLU A 90 -9.21 6.57 -6.99
CA GLU A 90 -8.21 7.20 -7.87
C GLU A 90 -8.23 6.67 -9.29
N LEU A 91 -8.61 5.41 -9.50
CA LEU A 91 -8.63 4.80 -10.82
C LEU A 91 -10.04 4.83 -11.43
N VAL A 92 -11.02 4.31 -10.71
CA VAL A 92 -12.40 4.24 -11.21
C VAL A 92 -13.03 5.63 -11.29
N HIS A 93 -12.87 6.45 -10.25
CA HIS A 93 -13.50 7.78 -10.16
C HIS A 93 -12.52 8.95 -10.26
N GLY A 94 -11.22 8.71 -10.14
CA GLY A 94 -10.22 9.77 -10.01
C GLY A 94 -9.61 10.29 -11.29
N GLY A 95 -9.86 9.65 -12.42
CA GLY A 95 -9.38 10.13 -13.71
C GLY A 95 -8.01 9.64 -14.14
N PHE A 96 -7.37 8.77 -13.40
CA PHE A 96 -6.14 8.12 -13.86
C PHE A 96 -6.49 6.90 -14.70
N ASP A 97 -5.69 6.62 -15.73
CA ASP A 97 -5.85 5.44 -16.57
C ASP A 97 -5.03 4.27 -16.04
N LYS A 98 -3.96 4.56 -15.31
CA LYS A 98 -3.07 3.57 -14.71
C LYS A 98 -2.62 4.02 -13.33
N ILE A 99 -2.50 3.06 -12.41
CA ILE A 99 -1.95 3.28 -11.08
C ILE A 99 -0.93 2.19 -10.82
N THR A 100 0.29 2.61 -10.42
CA THR A 100 1.31 1.68 -9.95
C THR A 100 1.42 1.81 -8.44
N ILE A 101 1.26 0.70 -7.75
CA ILE A 101 1.43 0.62 -6.31
C ILE A 101 2.73 -0.15 -6.07
N PHE A 102 3.62 0.40 -5.24
CA PHE A 102 4.93 -0.20 -5.05
C PHE A 102 5.35 -0.17 -3.58
N CYS A 103 6.31 -1.02 -3.26
CA CYS A 103 6.86 -1.16 -1.92
C CYS A 103 8.37 -1.24 -2.01
N THR A 104 9.05 -0.48 -1.15
CA THR A 104 10.50 -0.57 -0.98
C THR A 104 10.80 -1.21 0.38
N TRP A 105 12.06 -1.41 0.70
CA TRP A 105 12.47 -2.06 1.94
C TRP A 105 13.77 -1.45 2.46
N VAL A 106 13.99 -1.57 3.77
CA VAL A 106 15.21 -1.06 4.40
C VAL A 106 16.26 -2.16 4.62
N ASP A 107 15.84 -3.43 4.60
CA ASP A 107 16.74 -4.57 4.74
C ASP A 107 16.21 -5.79 4.01
N ASN A 108 17.08 -6.80 3.81
CA ASN A 108 16.75 -8.00 3.03
C ASN A 108 15.67 -8.86 3.69
N ARG A 109 15.58 -8.85 5.01
CA ARG A 109 14.57 -9.61 5.73
C ARG A 109 13.18 -9.08 5.44
N ARG A 110 13.02 -7.75 5.43
CA ARG A 110 11.74 -7.12 5.09
C ARG A 110 11.41 -7.32 3.63
N ARG A 111 12.41 -7.20 2.75
CA ARG A 111 12.21 -7.47 1.33
C ARG A 111 11.59 -8.85 1.10
N ASP A 112 12.15 -9.87 1.71
CA ASP A 112 11.68 -11.25 1.52
C ASP A 112 10.27 -11.45 2.10
N ALA A 113 10.01 -10.85 3.26
CA ALA A 113 8.69 -10.91 3.90
C ALA A 113 7.63 -10.20 3.05
N TYR A 114 7.93 -9.03 2.54
CA TYR A 114 7.01 -8.27 1.70
C TYR A 114 6.73 -9.00 0.39
N TYR A 115 7.78 -9.52 -0.24
CA TYR A 115 7.61 -10.25 -1.50
C TYR A 115 6.74 -11.49 -1.31
N LYS A 116 6.92 -12.21 -0.22
CA LYS A 116 6.13 -13.41 0.07
C LYS A 116 4.64 -13.12 0.12
N VAL A 117 4.26 -12.00 0.70
CA VAL A 117 2.85 -11.60 0.78
C VAL A 117 2.36 -11.01 -0.53
N LEU A 118 3.09 -10.04 -1.06
CA LEU A 118 2.65 -9.26 -2.21
C LEU A 118 2.67 -10.06 -3.52
N SER A 119 3.61 -11.00 -3.67
CA SER A 119 3.65 -11.84 -4.87
C SER A 119 2.37 -12.65 -5.07
N ARG A 120 1.73 -13.05 -3.98
CA ARG A 120 0.45 -13.78 -4.02
C ARG A 120 -0.71 -12.90 -4.45
N MET A 121 -0.51 -11.58 -4.41
CA MET A 121 -1.51 -10.60 -4.80
C MET A 121 -1.23 -10.02 -6.17
N GLY A 122 -0.30 -10.62 -6.91
CA GLY A 122 0.03 -10.22 -8.28
C GLY A 122 1.15 -9.20 -8.39
N TYR A 123 1.82 -8.88 -7.29
CA TYR A 123 2.98 -7.98 -7.30
C TYR A 123 4.25 -8.73 -7.69
N ASP A 124 5.18 -8.05 -8.31
CA ASP A 124 6.47 -8.64 -8.72
C ASP A 124 7.58 -7.61 -8.63
N TRP A 125 8.78 -8.06 -8.84
CA TRP A 125 9.96 -7.20 -8.86
C TRP A 125 9.87 -6.16 -9.97
N GLY A 126 10.34 -4.96 -9.70
CA GLY A 126 10.36 -3.89 -10.66
C GLY A 126 11.28 -2.76 -10.23
N ARG A 127 11.11 -1.60 -10.84
CA ARG A 127 11.89 -0.41 -10.52
C ARG A 127 11.02 0.83 -10.63
N ILE A 128 11.25 1.76 -9.70
CA ILE A 128 10.73 3.11 -9.78
C ILE A 128 11.95 4.01 -9.91
N GLY A 129 12.13 4.60 -11.10
CA GLY A 129 13.38 5.28 -11.41
C GLY A 129 14.55 4.30 -11.37
N LYS A 130 15.52 4.55 -10.50
CA LYS A 130 16.68 3.67 -10.33
C LYS A 130 16.53 2.71 -9.15
N GLU A 131 15.49 2.87 -8.36
CA GLU A 131 15.29 2.09 -7.14
C GLU A 131 14.55 0.80 -7.42
N LYS A 132 15.06 -0.32 -6.89
CA LYS A 132 14.38 -1.61 -6.96
C LYS A 132 13.19 -1.62 -6.02
N CYS A 133 12.10 -2.21 -6.45
CA CYS A 133 10.88 -2.29 -5.66
C CYS A 133 10.10 -3.56 -5.99
N ILE A 134 9.02 -3.75 -5.24
CA ILE A 134 7.99 -4.74 -5.54
C ILE A 134 6.79 -3.93 -5.98
N MET A 135 6.22 -4.22 -7.15
CA MET A 135 5.21 -3.34 -7.72
C MET A 135 4.15 -4.09 -8.51
N LYS A 136 3.03 -3.41 -8.68
CA LYS A 136 1.95 -3.86 -9.57
C LYS A 136 1.32 -2.64 -10.21
N THR A 137 1.05 -2.72 -11.50
CA THR A 137 0.35 -1.67 -12.23
C THR A 137 -1.06 -2.12 -12.54
N TYR A 138 -2.01 -1.30 -12.13
CA TYR A 138 -3.43 -1.49 -12.42
C TYR A 138 -3.85 -0.56 -13.55
N ARG A 139 -4.65 -1.10 -14.47
CA ARG A 139 -5.20 -0.34 -15.59
C ARG A 139 -6.71 -0.24 -15.44
N LEU A 140 -7.26 0.93 -15.74
CA LEU A 140 -8.71 1.15 -15.64
C LEU A 140 -9.48 0.13 -16.46
N GLU A 141 -9.02 -0.17 -17.68
CA GLU A 141 -9.65 -1.11 -18.59
C GLU A 141 -9.76 -2.52 -18.02
N ASP A 142 -8.82 -2.93 -17.15
CA ASP A 142 -8.79 -4.28 -16.56
C ASP A 142 -9.65 -4.39 -15.31
N ILE A 143 -9.82 -3.27 -14.58
CA ILE A 143 -10.52 -3.29 -13.29
C ILE A 143 -12.02 -3.08 -13.47
N ASN A 144 -12.42 -2.25 -14.41
CA ASN A 144 -13.82 -1.93 -14.62
C ASN A 144 -14.16 -1.93 -16.12
N PRO A 145 -14.24 -3.12 -16.73
CA PRO A 145 -14.57 -3.22 -18.16
C PRO A 145 -15.90 -2.57 -18.53
N GLU A 146 -16.86 -2.55 -17.60
CA GLU A 146 -18.18 -1.96 -17.85
C GLU A 146 -18.11 -0.46 -18.14
N VAL A 147 -17.14 0.24 -17.55
CA VAL A 147 -16.94 1.67 -17.82
C VAL A 147 -16.54 1.90 -19.26
N LEU A 148 -15.75 0.97 -19.83
CA LEU A 148 -15.33 1.06 -21.22
C LEU A 148 -16.46 0.70 -22.19
N GLU A 149 -17.31 -0.24 -21.81
CA GLU A 149 -18.44 -0.67 -22.64
C GLU A 149 -19.51 0.41 -22.77
N GLU A 150 -19.66 1.25 -21.77
CA GLU A 150 -20.64 2.34 -21.79
C GLU A 150 -20.22 3.52 -22.67
N GLU A 151 -18.98 3.58 -23.04
CA GLU A 151 -18.47 4.63 -23.92
C GLU A 151 -18.65 4.26 -25.40
#